data_3914c866c77ada903013f3bef024fb68
#
_entry.id   3914c866c77ada903013f3bef024fb68
#
_cell.length_a   1.000
_cell.length_b   1.000
_cell.length_c   1.000
_cell.angle_alpha   90.00
_cell.angle_beta   90.00
_cell.angle_gamma   90.00
#
_symmetry.space_group_name_H-M   'P 1'
#
loop_
_entity.id
_entity.type
_entity.pdbx_description
1 polymer ?
#
loop_
_entity_poly.entity_id
_entity_poly.type
_entity_poly.pdbx_seq_one_letter_code
_entity_poly.pdbx_strand_id
1 'polypeptide(L)'
;MLQSSRLIEFAPLPLRIIAGVGFMIHGLPKILDIGKTQDSFMNMGLPQDLAILIWLLEFIGGLAILLGIFTRIATGLLTIQMIGAIILVKLWKGFIDGFELDLFYLAIMISLLITGPGFLSIEKNLLKREMFPKSPKYSTTTTTNEKENR
;
A
#
# COMPACT_ATOMS: atom_id res chain seq x y z
N MET A 1 9.60 -0.51 27.99
CA MET A 1 8.63 0.27 27.17
C MET A 1 9.24 0.91 25.91
N LEU A 2 10.47 1.44 25.92
CA LEU A 2 11.11 2.07 24.75
C LEU A 2 11.45 1.08 23.60
N GLN A 3 11.65 -0.19 23.90
CA GLN A 3 12.01 -1.21 22.90
C GLN A 3 10.79 -1.65 22.06
N SER A 4 9.61 -1.64 22.63
CA SER A 4 8.35 -1.98 21.94
C SER A 4 7.97 -0.95 20.88
N SER A 5 8.22 0.33 21.11
CA SER A 5 7.88 1.40 20.17
C SER A 5 8.76 1.37 18.91
N ARG A 6 10.03 0.96 19.03
CA ARG A 6 10.93 0.82 17.86
C ARG A 6 10.51 -0.34 16.96
N LEU A 7 10.12 -1.49 17.54
CA LEU A 7 9.67 -2.65 16.76
C LEU A 7 8.43 -2.33 15.92
N ILE A 8 7.51 -1.55 16.47
CA ILE A 8 6.29 -1.12 15.73
C ILE A 8 6.64 -0.27 14.51
N GLU A 9 7.68 0.55 14.59
CA GLU A 9 8.12 1.38 13.46
C GLU A 9 8.72 0.55 12.30
N PHE A 10 9.18 -0.68 12.57
CA PHE A 10 9.67 -1.60 11.53
C PHE A 10 8.56 -2.45 10.89
N ALA A 11 7.38 -2.53 11.50
CA ALA A 11 6.27 -3.35 11.01
C ALA A 11 5.86 -3.06 9.55
N PRO A 12 5.88 -1.81 9.04
CA PRO A 12 5.56 -1.54 7.65
C PRO A 12 6.60 -2.04 6.64
N LEU A 13 7.85 -2.29 7.06
CA LEU A 13 8.94 -2.66 6.14
C LEU A 13 8.68 -3.95 5.37
N PRO A 14 8.37 -5.11 6.02
CA PRO A 14 8.08 -6.35 5.29
C PRO A 14 6.85 -6.20 4.37
N LEU A 15 5.83 -5.46 4.81
CA LEU A 15 4.65 -5.20 3.99
C LEU A 15 4.99 -4.40 2.73
N ARG A 16 5.86 -3.39 2.85
CA ARG A 16 6.35 -2.60 1.72
C ARG A 16 7.16 -3.43 0.74
N ILE A 17 8.04 -4.32 1.23
CA ILE A 17 8.85 -5.18 0.37
C ILE A 17 7.94 -6.12 -0.41
N ILE A 18 7.05 -6.84 0.27
CA ILE A 18 6.15 -7.80 -0.38
C ILE A 18 5.25 -7.10 -1.39
N ALA A 19 4.60 -6.02 -0.98
CA ALA A 19 3.68 -5.31 -1.85
C ALA A 19 4.40 -4.58 -3.00
N GLY A 20 5.48 -3.85 -2.71
CA GLY A 20 6.23 -3.11 -3.71
C GLY A 20 6.78 -4.02 -4.81
N VAL A 21 7.48 -5.09 -4.40
CA VAL A 21 8.00 -6.10 -5.35
C VAL A 21 6.87 -6.79 -6.09
N GLY A 22 5.80 -7.18 -5.39
CA GLY A 22 4.65 -7.83 -6.01
C GLY A 22 4.00 -6.98 -7.08
N PHE A 23 3.71 -5.72 -6.82
CA PHE A 23 3.13 -4.81 -7.83
C PHE A 23 4.07 -4.58 -9.02
N MET A 24 5.39 -4.46 -8.78
CA MET A 24 6.36 -4.35 -9.87
C MET A 24 6.37 -5.60 -10.76
N ILE A 25 6.35 -6.80 -10.16
CA ILE A 25 6.29 -8.08 -10.90
C ILE A 25 4.98 -8.19 -11.67
N HIS A 26 3.85 -7.75 -11.12
CA HIS A 26 2.56 -7.75 -11.83
C HIS A 26 2.47 -6.69 -12.93
N GLY A 27 3.13 -5.55 -12.77
CA GLY A 27 3.20 -4.50 -13.78
C GLY A 27 4.13 -4.81 -14.93
N LEU A 28 5.25 -5.51 -14.69
CA LEU A 28 6.28 -5.74 -15.69
C LEU A 28 5.81 -6.48 -16.95
N PRO A 29 5.06 -7.59 -16.89
CA PRO A 29 4.57 -8.28 -18.08
C PRO A 29 3.65 -7.41 -18.93
N LYS A 30 2.92 -6.48 -18.32
CA LYS A 30 1.98 -5.60 -19.02
C LYS A 30 2.67 -4.63 -19.97
N ILE A 31 3.88 -4.16 -19.61
CA ILE A 31 4.67 -3.29 -20.50
C ILE A 31 5.42 -4.09 -21.54
N LEU A 32 5.89 -5.30 -21.21
CA LEU A 32 6.63 -6.13 -22.16
C LEU A 32 5.76 -6.55 -23.36
N ASP A 33 4.44 -6.67 -23.15
CA ASP A 33 3.47 -6.93 -24.21
C ASP A 33 2.24 -6.03 -24.03
N ILE A 34 2.45 -4.74 -24.26
CA ILE A 34 1.39 -3.74 -24.05
C ILE A 34 0.21 -3.95 -25.01
N GLY A 35 0.46 -4.37 -26.24
CA GLY A 35 -0.61 -4.65 -27.21
C GLY A 35 -1.55 -5.73 -26.71
N LYS A 36 -1.01 -6.88 -26.27
CA LYS A 36 -1.81 -7.96 -25.72
C LYS A 36 -2.56 -7.55 -24.44
N THR A 37 -1.95 -6.70 -23.64
CA THR A 37 -2.61 -6.16 -22.44
C THR A 37 -3.79 -5.28 -22.82
N GLN A 38 -3.63 -4.39 -23.80
CA GLN A 38 -4.68 -3.53 -24.33
C GLN A 38 -5.84 -4.34 -24.92
N ASP A 39 -5.52 -5.39 -25.71
CA ASP A 39 -6.54 -6.30 -26.26
C ASP A 39 -7.32 -7.01 -25.15
N SER A 40 -6.62 -7.42 -24.08
CA SER A 40 -7.27 -8.03 -22.92
C SER A 40 -8.25 -7.08 -22.24
N PHE A 41 -7.88 -5.79 -22.10
CA PHE A 41 -8.76 -4.76 -21.54
C PHE A 41 -9.99 -4.54 -22.41
N MET A 42 -9.80 -4.46 -23.73
CA MET A 42 -10.89 -4.33 -24.68
C MET A 42 -11.86 -5.51 -24.63
N ASN A 43 -11.34 -6.74 -24.52
CA ASN A 43 -12.16 -7.95 -24.37
C ASN A 43 -12.95 -7.98 -23.03
N MET A 44 -12.49 -7.27 -22.02
CA MET A 44 -13.21 -7.06 -20.75
C MET A 44 -14.19 -5.88 -20.79
N GLY A 45 -14.32 -5.20 -21.95
CA GLY A 45 -15.18 -4.01 -22.09
C GLY A 45 -14.57 -2.74 -21.48
N LEU A 46 -13.25 -2.72 -21.24
CA LEU A 46 -12.54 -1.59 -20.66
C LEU A 46 -11.78 -0.81 -21.74
N PRO A 47 -11.58 0.51 -21.60
CA PRO A 47 -10.77 1.29 -22.52
C PRO A 47 -9.33 0.78 -22.62
N GLN A 48 -8.77 0.71 -23.83
CA GLN A 48 -7.40 0.26 -24.06
C GLN A 48 -6.36 1.13 -23.34
N ASP A 49 -6.57 2.43 -23.29
CA ASP A 49 -5.67 3.39 -22.63
C ASP A 49 -5.57 3.15 -21.11
N LEU A 50 -6.60 2.56 -20.51
CA LEU A 50 -6.60 2.18 -19.11
C LEU A 50 -5.50 1.16 -18.81
N ALA A 51 -5.13 0.30 -19.76
CA ALA A 51 -4.05 -0.67 -19.61
C ALA A 51 -2.71 0.02 -19.30
N ILE A 52 -2.41 1.12 -19.99
CA ILE A 52 -1.19 1.91 -19.79
C ILE A 52 -1.20 2.57 -18.40
N LEU A 53 -2.34 3.17 -18.02
CA LEU A 53 -2.49 3.81 -16.72
C LEU A 53 -2.31 2.80 -15.57
N ILE A 54 -2.94 1.65 -15.69
CA ILE A 54 -2.84 0.57 -14.69
C ILE A 54 -1.41 0.06 -14.57
N TRP A 55 -0.72 -0.18 -15.69
CA TRP A 55 0.68 -0.58 -15.68
C TRP A 55 1.57 0.46 -14.98
N LEU A 56 1.44 1.73 -15.36
CA LEU A 56 2.20 2.83 -14.74
C LEU A 56 1.97 2.86 -13.23
N LEU A 57 0.71 2.76 -12.81
CA LEU A 57 0.34 2.80 -11.40
C LEU A 57 0.92 1.60 -10.63
N GLU A 58 0.88 0.39 -11.19
CA GLU A 58 1.44 -0.80 -10.57
C GLU A 58 2.97 -0.72 -10.47
N PHE A 59 3.64 -0.37 -11.54
CA PHE A 59 5.10 -0.36 -11.56
C PHE A 59 5.67 0.81 -10.74
N ILE A 60 5.23 2.04 -11.01
CA ILE A 60 5.72 3.23 -10.29
C ILE A 60 5.19 3.26 -8.86
N GLY A 61 3.93 2.90 -8.64
CA GLY A 61 3.36 2.80 -7.30
C GLY A 61 4.03 1.72 -6.47
N GLY A 62 4.32 0.55 -7.05
CA GLY A 62 5.09 -0.52 -6.42
C GLY A 62 6.49 -0.07 -6.03
N LEU A 63 7.20 0.61 -6.94
CA LEU A 63 8.52 1.18 -6.67
C LEU A 63 8.47 2.25 -5.56
N ALA A 64 7.48 3.13 -5.60
CA ALA A 64 7.28 4.16 -4.58
C ALA A 64 7.05 3.55 -3.18
N ILE A 65 6.23 2.50 -3.09
CA ILE A 65 5.99 1.75 -1.86
C ILE A 65 7.28 1.09 -1.38
N LEU A 66 8.01 0.43 -2.26
CA LEU A 66 9.27 -0.26 -1.92
C LEU A 66 10.29 0.72 -1.32
N LEU A 67 10.48 1.86 -1.97
CA LEU A 67 11.41 2.90 -1.51
C LEU A 67 10.87 3.69 -0.32
N GLY A 68 9.56 3.65 -0.07
CA GLY A 68 8.91 4.44 0.97
C GLY A 68 8.86 5.93 0.63
N ILE A 69 8.53 6.24 -0.62
CA ILE A 69 8.32 7.60 -1.13
C ILE A 69 6.84 7.73 -1.45
N PHE A 70 6.18 8.78 -0.97
CA PHE A 70 4.74 9.01 -1.17
C PHE A 70 3.88 7.77 -0.87
N THR A 71 4.29 6.97 0.12
CA THR A 71 3.72 5.66 0.40
C THR A 71 2.21 5.70 0.53
N ARG A 72 1.65 6.69 1.24
CA ARG A 72 0.20 6.80 1.45
C ARG A 72 -0.56 7.11 0.17
N ILE A 73 0.01 7.93 -0.71
CA ILE A 73 -0.61 8.26 -2.01
C ILE A 73 -0.59 7.02 -2.89
N ALA A 74 0.58 6.36 -3.02
CA ALA A 74 0.72 5.16 -3.83
C ALA A 74 -0.20 4.03 -3.35
N THR A 75 -0.23 3.76 -2.04
CA THR A 75 -1.12 2.74 -1.47
C THR A 75 -2.59 3.09 -1.62
N GLY A 76 -2.98 4.35 -1.48
CA GLY A 76 -4.35 4.81 -1.72
C GLY A 76 -4.81 4.56 -3.16
N LEU A 77 -4.00 4.94 -4.14
CA LEU A 77 -4.29 4.73 -5.56
C LEU A 77 -4.35 3.24 -5.92
N LEU A 78 -3.38 2.45 -5.44
CA LEU A 78 -3.36 1.01 -5.65
C LEU A 78 -4.53 0.30 -4.94
N THR A 79 -4.98 0.80 -3.78
CA THR A 79 -6.20 0.30 -3.11
C THR A 79 -7.42 0.47 -4.00
N ILE A 80 -7.61 1.66 -4.58
CA ILE A 80 -8.73 1.93 -5.51
C ILE A 80 -8.64 1.02 -6.73
N GLN A 81 -7.45 0.86 -7.30
CA GLN A 81 -7.21 -0.04 -8.44
C GLN A 81 -7.56 -1.48 -8.10
N MET A 82 -7.11 -2.00 -6.94
CA MET A 82 -7.39 -3.38 -6.52
C MET A 82 -8.89 -3.63 -6.30
N ILE A 83 -9.59 -2.68 -5.69
CA ILE A 83 -11.06 -2.75 -5.55
C ILE A 83 -11.71 -2.82 -6.94
N GLY A 84 -11.29 -1.95 -7.87
CA GLY A 84 -11.77 -1.98 -9.25
C GLY A 84 -11.49 -3.31 -9.95
N ALA A 85 -10.28 -3.86 -9.83
CA ALA A 85 -9.91 -5.15 -10.41
C ALA A 85 -10.74 -6.31 -9.85
N ILE A 86 -10.99 -6.33 -8.54
CA ILE A 86 -11.83 -7.34 -7.91
C ILE A 86 -13.25 -7.26 -8.45
N ILE A 87 -13.87 -6.09 -8.41
CA ILE A 87 -15.28 -5.92 -8.75
C ILE A 87 -15.52 -6.12 -10.26
N LEU A 88 -14.71 -5.51 -11.12
CA LEU A 88 -14.94 -5.49 -12.56
C LEU A 88 -14.45 -6.73 -13.28
N VAL A 89 -13.40 -7.40 -12.76
CA VAL A 89 -12.71 -8.43 -13.53
C VAL A 89 -12.73 -9.79 -12.84
N LYS A 90 -12.51 -9.84 -11.52
CA LYS A 90 -12.19 -11.09 -10.83
C LYS A 90 -13.32 -11.67 -10.00
N LEU A 91 -14.33 -10.88 -9.63
CA LEU A 91 -15.43 -11.33 -8.77
C LEU A 91 -16.14 -12.57 -9.34
N TRP A 92 -16.30 -12.62 -10.67
CA TRP A 92 -16.95 -13.71 -11.38
C TRP A 92 -16.12 -15.00 -11.50
N LYS A 93 -14.80 -14.92 -11.22
CA LYS A 93 -13.88 -16.07 -11.25
C LYS A 93 -13.91 -16.92 -9.97
N GLY A 94 -14.60 -16.43 -8.94
CA GLY A 94 -14.63 -17.06 -7.62
C GLY A 94 -13.48 -16.62 -6.72
N PHE A 95 -13.47 -17.17 -5.49
CA PHE A 95 -12.46 -16.81 -4.48
C PHE A 95 -11.11 -17.46 -4.78
N ILE A 96 -11.08 -18.80 -4.85
CA ILE A 96 -9.86 -19.58 -5.12
C ILE A 96 -9.46 -19.37 -6.59
N ASP A 97 -8.18 -19.04 -6.84
CA ASP A 97 -7.61 -18.71 -8.15
C ASP A 97 -8.26 -17.50 -8.83
N GLY A 98 -9.17 -16.80 -8.16
CA GLY A 98 -9.82 -15.57 -8.60
C GLY A 98 -9.27 -14.33 -7.92
N PHE A 99 -9.98 -13.83 -6.90
CA PHE A 99 -9.63 -12.59 -6.21
C PHE A 99 -8.93 -12.77 -4.85
N GLU A 100 -8.62 -14.00 -4.45
CA GLU A 100 -7.95 -14.30 -3.17
C GLU A 100 -6.67 -13.50 -2.99
N LEU A 101 -5.76 -13.56 -3.97
CA LEU A 101 -4.49 -12.84 -3.92
C LEU A 101 -4.69 -11.31 -3.88
N ASP A 102 -5.67 -10.81 -4.62
CA ASP A 102 -5.99 -9.38 -4.63
C ASP A 102 -6.50 -8.91 -3.26
N LEU A 103 -7.23 -9.75 -2.55
CA LEU A 103 -7.71 -9.45 -1.21
C LEU A 103 -6.56 -9.34 -0.21
N PHE A 104 -5.54 -10.21 -0.30
CA PHE A 104 -4.33 -10.10 0.52
C PHE A 104 -3.56 -8.81 0.21
N TYR A 105 -3.37 -8.49 -1.06
CA TYR A 105 -2.75 -7.21 -1.44
C TYR A 105 -3.56 -6.02 -0.95
N LEU A 106 -4.88 -6.06 -1.06
CA LEU A 106 -5.77 -5.02 -0.57
C LEU A 106 -5.59 -4.80 0.94
N ALA A 107 -5.54 -5.87 1.73
CA ALA A 107 -5.30 -5.78 3.17
C ALA A 107 -3.93 -5.16 3.51
N ILE A 108 -2.88 -5.54 2.76
CA ILE A 108 -1.55 -4.94 2.89
C ILE A 108 -1.59 -3.45 2.55
N MET A 109 -2.26 -3.06 1.46
CA MET A 109 -2.37 -1.66 1.05
C MET A 109 -3.09 -0.81 2.09
N ILE A 110 -4.21 -1.29 2.62
CA ILE A 110 -4.94 -0.61 3.70
C ILE A 110 -4.07 -0.48 4.95
N SER A 111 -3.33 -1.54 5.32
CA SER A 111 -2.41 -1.49 6.46
C SER A 111 -1.33 -0.43 6.26
N LEU A 112 -0.71 -0.34 5.08
CA LEU A 112 0.30 0.66 4.76
C LEU A 112 -0.28 2.07 4.65
N LEU A 113 -1.53 2.22 4.19
CA LEU A 113 -2.22 3.50 4.14
C LEU A 113 -2.41 4.08 5.55
N ILE A 114 -2.77 3.22 6.52
CA ILE A 114 -2.98 3.60 7.92
C ILE A 114 -1.65 3.85 8.63
N THR A 115 -0.72 2.89 8.55
CA THR A 115 0.56 2.94 9.28
C THR A 115 1.56 3.92 8.67
N GLY A 116 1.47 4.15 7.37
CA GLY A 116 2.42 4.95 6.61
C GLY A 116 3.74 4.20 6.32
N PRO A 117 4.79 4.94 5.89
CA PRO A 117 6.01 4.35 5.34
C PRO A 117 6.92 3.66 6.37
N GLY A 118 6.78 3.94 7.66
CA GLY A 118 7.64 3.38 8.72
C GLY A 118 9.06 3.97 8.77
N PHE A 119 9.91 3.39 9.62
CA PHE A 119 11.22 3.95 9.96
C PHE A 119 12.22 3.96 8.80
N LEU A 120 12.33 2.86 8.04
CA LEU A 120 13.27 2.73 6.91
C LEU A 120 12.62 3.20 5.59
N SER A 121 12.12 4.43 5.55
CA SER A 121 11.58 5.06 4.35
C SER A 121 12.43 6.25 3.95
N ILE A 122 12.55 6.48 2.64
CA ILE A 122 13.23 7.67 2.11
C ILE A 122 12.47 8.93 2.57
N GLU A 123 11.15 8.87 2.60
CA GLU A 123 10.29 9.98 3.03
C GLU A 123 10.61 10.44 4.45
N LYS A 124 10.75 9.49 5.40
CA LYS A 124 11.02 9.82 6.80
C LYS A 124 12.48 10.21 7.03
N ASN A 125 13.42 9.54 6.36
CA ASN A 125 14.86 9.73 6.62
C ASN A 125 15.47 10.90 5.83
N LEU A 126 15.06 11.11 4.57
CA LEU A 126 15.64 12.11 3.70
C LEU A 126 14.86 13.43 3.72
N LEU A 127 13.53 13.36 3.67
CA LEU A 127 12.68 14.55 3.60
C LEU A 127 12.36 15.12 4.98
N LYS A 128 12.63 14.40 6.08
CA LYS A 128 12.28 14.79 7.47
C LYS A 128 10.86 15.34 7.63
N ARG A 129 10.00 15.08 6.66
CA ARG A 129 8.61 15.53 6.58
C ARG A 129 7.71 14.31 6.37
N GLU A 130 6.88 14.05 7.35
CA GLU A 130 5.69 13.24 7.09
C GLU A 130 4.69 14.17 6.38
N MET A 131 4.27 13.83 5.17
CA MET A 131 3.30 14.62 4.39
C MET A 131 1.91 14.68 5.02
N PHE A 132 1.67 13.91 6.07
CA PHE A 132 0.42 13.93 6.84
C PHE A 132 0.72 14.07 8.33
N PRO A 133 -0.14 14.79 9.08
CA PRO A 133 0.06 15.01 10.49
C PRO A 133 0.10 13.67 11.26
N LYS A 134 1.02 13.60 12.21
CA LYS A 134 1.14 12.48 13.16
C LYS A 134 -0.23 12.18 13.75
N SER A 135 -0.62 10.90 13.75
CA SER A 135 -1.71 10.46 14.60
C SER A 135 -1.48 10.96 16.03
N PRO A 136 -2.51 11.42 16.74
CA PRO A 136 -2.36 11.99 18.06
C PRO A 136 -1.60 11.01 18.97
N LYS A 137 -0.51 11.48 19.58
CA LYS A 137 0.18 10.72 20.60
C LYS A 137 -0.84 10.48 21.71
N TYR A 138 -1.13 9.22 21.98
CA TYR A 138 -1.85 8.84 23.18
C TYR A 138 -1.02 9.33 24.36
N SER A 139 -1.34 10.49 24.90
CA SER A 139 -0.80 10.94 26.17
C SER A 139 -1.49 10.10 27.25
N THR A 140 -0.81 9.08 27.72
CA THR A 140 -1.20 8.41 28.95
C THR A 140 -1.02 9.44 30.05
N THR A 141 -2.08 10.12 30.40
CA THR A 141 -2.14 10.95 31.60
C THR A 141 -2.07 9.98 32.80
N THR A 142 -0.86 9.78 33.27
CA THR A 142 -0.66 9.13 34.58
C THR A 142 -1.15 10.13 35.59
N THR A 143 -2.38 9.99 36.04
CA THR A 143 -2.88 10.65 37.24
C THR A 143 -2.12 10.06 38.43
N THR A 144 -1.04 10.71 38.80
CA THR A 144 -0.41 10.56 40.09
C THR A 144 -1.40 11.10 41.11
N ASN A 145 -2.18 10.21 41.72
CA ASN A 145 -2.87 10.50 42.95
C ASN A 145 -1.81 10.59 44.06
N GLU A 146 -1.26 11.74 44.24
CA GLU A 146 -0.58 12.14 45.44
C GLU A 146 -1.67 12.43 46.51
N LYS A 147 -2.04 11.39 47.25
CA LYS A 147 -2.78 11.59 48.49
C LYS A 147 -1.79 12.07 49.52
N GLU A 148 -1.85 13.33 49.74
CA GLU A 148 -1.43 14.07 50.92
C GLU A 148 -1.91 13.37 52.19
N ASN A 149 -0.97 12.80 52.95
CA ASN A 149 -1.19 12.37 54.31
C ASN A 149 -0.91 13.56 55.25
N ARG A 150 -1.96 14.05 55.83
CA ARG A 150 -1.91 14.74 57.13
C ARG A 150 -2.55 13.88 58.19
#